data_de7c21b1769779bf7ca2d334fc7b55cc
#
_entry.id   de7c21b1769779bf7ca2d334fc7b55cc
#
_cell.length_a   1.000
_cell.length_b   1.000
_cell.length_c   1.000
_cell.angle_alpha   90.00
_cell.angle_beta   90.00
_cell.angle_gamma   90.00
#
_symmetry.space_group_name_H-M   'P 1'
#
loop_
_entity.id
_entity.type
_entity.pdbx_description
1 polymer ?
#
loop_
_entity_poly.entity_id
_entity_poly.type
_entity_poly.pdbx_seq_one_letter_code
_entity_poly.pdbx_strand_id
1 'polypeptide(L)'
;RSRIYNGHPGLITKYPELKGKDPQIRAFEGKYKTAGAVLHKVSGGVDEGEVILSREFKTSGLDLDDLFRILRDKALEMWYILLKNLLQP
;
A
#
# COMPACT_ATOMS: atom_id res chain seq x y z
N ARG A 1 23.69 -5.11 0.02
CA ARG A 1 22.61 -4.58 0.48
C ARG A 1 21.54 -4.42 -0.48
N SER A 2 20.43 -4.93 -0.11
CA SER A 2 19.28 -4.99 -0.98
C SER A 2 18.66 -3.61 -1.15
N ARG A 3 18.28 -3.30 -2.39
CA ARG A 3 17.51 -2.10 -2.68
C ARG A 3 16.21 -2.48 -3.36
N ILE A 4 15.60 -3.53 -2.86
CA ILE A 4 14.36 -4.03 -3.42
C ILE A 4 13.20 -3.45 -2.62
N TYR A 5 12.24 -2.89 -3.34
CA TYR A 5 11.07 -2.27 -2.74
C TYR A 5 9.83 -2.92 -3.29
N ASN A 6 8.77 -2.89 -2.52
CA ASN A 6 7.50 -3.48 -2.93
C ASN A 6 6.35 -2.62 -2.47
N GLY A 7 5.35 -2.47 -3.34
CA GLY A 7 4.12 -1.81 -2.99
C GLY A 7 3.07 -2.84 -2.63
N HIS A 8 2.34 -2.59 -1.55
CA HIS A 8 1.28 -3.48 -1.09
C HIS A 8 -0.02 -2.69 -1.02
N PRO A 9 -1.07 -3.10 -1.74
CA PRO A 9 -2.34 -2.35 -1.76
C PRO A 9 -3.21 -2.69 -0.55
N GLY A 10 -2.63 -2.64 0.63
CA GLY A 10 -3.30 -2.85 1.89
C GLY A 10 -2.61 -2.05 2.97
N LEU A 11 -3.41 -1.47 3.86
CA LEU A 11 -2.90 -0.60 4.91
C LEU A 11 -2.43 -1.45 6.09
N ILE A 12 -1.35 -2.19 5.89
CA ILE A 12 -0.88 -3.17 6.86
C ILE A 12 -0.31 -2.52 8.12
N THR A 13 0.02 -1.23 8.05
CA THR A 13 0.44 -0.50 9.24
C THR A 13 -0.68 -0.33 10.24
N LYS A 14 -1.91 -0.28 9.75
CA LYS A 14 -3.10 -0.15 10.58
C LYS A 14 -3.85 -1.46 10.72
N TYR A 15 -3.84 -2.26 9.67
CA TYR A 15 -4.56 -3.52 9.61
C TYR A 15 -3.58 -4.64 9.25
N PRO A 16 -2.80 -5.15 10.21
CA PRO A 16 -1.77 -6.15 9.90
C PRO A 16 -2.31 -7.42 9.25
N GLU A 17 -3.59 -7.72 9.48
CA GLU A 17 -4.23 -8.89 8.88
C GLU A 17 -4.34 -8.78 7.37
N LEU A 18 -4.09 -7.60 6.80
CA LEU A 18 -4.15 -7.42 5.35
C LEU A 18 -2.86 -7.79 4.64
N LYS A 19 -1.88 -8.31 5.35
CA LYS A 19 -0.70 -8.89 4.70
C LYS A 19 -1.15 -10.09 3.86
N GLY A 20 -0.45 -10.29 2.76
CA GLY A 20 -0.73 -11.42 1.89
C GLY A 20 -1.57 -11.04 0.71
N LYS A 21 -2.40 -11.98 0.25
CA LYS A 21 -3.06 -11.91 -1.05
C LYS A 21 -4.35 -11.10 -0.99
N ASP A 22 -4.60 -10.35 -2.04
CA ASP A 22 -5.86 -9.63 -2.29
C ASP A 22 -6.31 -8.77 -1.12
N PRO A 23 -5.43 -7.92 -0.56
CA PRO A 23 -5.81 -7.14 0.61
C PRO A 23 -6.92 -6.14 0.31
N GLN A 24 -6.95 -5.57 -0.91
CA GLN A 24 -7.96 -4.59 -1.25
C GLN A 24 -9.36 -5.21 -1.32
N ILE A 25 -9.44 -6.45 -1.81
CA ILE A 25 -10.72 -7.13 -1.87
C ILE A 25 -11.19 -7.51 -0.47
N ARG A 26 -10.26 -7.99 0.36
CA ARG A 26 -10.61 -8.35 1.74
C ARG A 26 -11.03 -7.13 2.54
N ALA A 27 -10.39 -5.99 2.34
CA ALA A 27 -10.78 -4.77 3.02
C ALA A 27 -12.15 -4.30 2.57
N PHE A 28 -12.43 -4.41 1.28
CA PHE A 28 -13.71 -4.00 0.74
C PHE A 28 -14.84 -4.90 1.28
N GLU A 29 -14.64 -6.21 1.23
CA GLU A 29 -15.66 -7.16 1.71
C GLU A 29 -15.84 -7.06 3.20
N GLY A 30 -14.79 -6.74 3.94
CA GLY A 30 -14.86 -6.57 5.39
C GLY A 30 -15.40 -5.21 5.80
N LYS A 31 -15.72 -4.36 4.83
CA LYS A 31 -16.28 -3.02 5.07
C LYS A 31 -15.39 -2.17 5.96
N TYR A 32 -14.10 -2.24 5.72
CA TYR A 32 -13.15 -1.42 6.45
C TYR A 32 -13.43 0.05 6.16
N LYS A 33 -13.34 0.88 7.18
CA LYS A 33 -13.67 2.31 7.06
C LYS A 33 -12.60 3.11 6.36
N THR A 34 -11.38 2.60 6.36
CA THR A 34 -10.29 3.22 5.64
C THR A 34 -9.55 2.16 4.85
N ALA A 35 -8.88 2.59 3.80
CA ALA A 35 -8.03 1.73 3.00
C ALA A 35 -6.76 2.49 2.69
N GLY A 36 -5.82 1.81 2.11
CA GLY A 36 -4.57 2.47 1.78
C GLY A 36 -3.56 1.50 1.24
N ALA A 37 -2.36 2.01 1.04
CA ALA A 37 -1.27 1.23 0.48
C ALA A 37 0.01 1.61 1.20
N VAL A 38 0.96 0.71 1.18
CA VAL A 38 2.27 0.95 1.76
C VAL A 38 3.34 0.64 0.74
N LEU A 39 4.49 1.26 0.91
CA LEU A 39 5.68 0.98 0.13
C LEU A 39 6.76 0.60 1.14
N HIS A 40 7.34 -0.56 0.98
CA HIS A 40 8.30 -1.07 1.97
C HIS A 40 9.50 -1.69 1.29
N LYS A 41 10.58 -1.78 2.03
CA LYS A 41 11.74 -2.55 1.61
C LYS A 41 11.41 -4.02 1.75
N VAL A 42 11.91 -4.82 0.80
CA VAL A 42 11.69 -6.26 0.87
C VAL A 42 12.67 -6.85 1.89
N SER A 43 12.15 -7.72 2.74
CA SER A 43 12.94 -8.52 3.64
C SER A 43 12.55 -10.00 3.42
N GLY A 44 12.82 -10.85 4.36
CA GLY A 44 12.58 -12.28 4.16
C GLY A 44 11.13 -12.70 4.18
N GLY A 45 10.24 -11.90 4.80
CA GLY A 45 8.86 -12.29 4.93
C GLY A 45 7.96 -11.68 3.86
N VAL A 46 6.75 -12.23 3.74
CA VAL A 46 5.76 -11.72 2.81
C VAL A 46 5.22 -10.40 3.35
N ASP A 47 5.29 -9.38 2.52
CA ASP A 47 4.82 -8.03 2.87
C ASP A 47 5.44 -7.53 4.16
N GLU A 48 6.67 -7.93 4.42
CA GLU A 48 7.41 -7.51 5.59
C GLU A 48 8.61 -6.69 5.16
N GLY A 49 9.21 -6.06 6.14
CA GLY A 49 10.30 -5.14 5.91
C GLY A 49 9.90 -3.76 6.35
N GLU A 50 10.84 -2.85 6.30
CA GLU A 50 10.62 -1.49 6.77
C GLU A 50 9.63 -0.77 5.85
N VAL A 51 8.55 -0.24 6.42
CA VAL A 51 7.61 0.60 5.68
C VAL A 51 8.23 1.97 5.52
N ILE A 52 8.32 2.41 4.28
CA ILE A 52 8.95 3.68 3.94
C ILE A 52 7.90 4.77 3.76
N LEU A 53 6.82 4.44 3.08
CA LEU A 53 5.74 5.38 2.81
C LEU A 53 4.41 4.65 2.97
N SER A 54 3.39 5.38 3.38
CA SER A 54 2.04 4.84 3.42
C SER A 54 1.06 5.95 3.06
N ARG A 55 -0.10 5.55 2.54
CA ARG A 55 -1.18 6.48 2.22
C ARG A 55 -2.49 5.84 2.64
N GLU A 56 -3.33 6.64 3.25
CA GLU A 56 -4.61 6.18 3.78
C GLU A 56 -5.71 7.11 3.29
N PHE A 57 -6.89 6.53 3.04
CA PHE A 57 -8.05 7.33 2.65
C PHE A 57 -9.32 6.65 3.15
N LYS A 58 -10.40 7.44 3.25
CA LYS A 58 -11.68 6.92 3.70
C LYS A 58 -12.36 6.19 2.57
N THR A 59 -13.10 5.13 2.92
CA THR A 59 -13.75 4.27 1.93
C THR A 59 -15.23 4.56 1.75
N SER A 60 -15.82 5.43 2.55
CA SER A 60 -17.25 5.67 2.48
C SER A 60 -17.64 6.18 1.09
N GLY A 61 -18.68 5.60 0.54
CA GLY A 61 -19.18 5.99 -0.78
C GLY A 61 -18.42 5.43 -1.95
N LEU A 62 -17.39 4.62 -1.72
CA LEU A 62 -16.58 4.05 -2.80
C LEU A 62 -17.03 2.64 -3.14
N ASP A 63 -17.12 2.34 -4.43
CA ASP A 63 -17.27 0.96 -4.86
C ASP A 63 -15.89 0.34 -5.10
N LEU A 64 -15.88 -0.91 -5.54
CA LEU A 64 -14.63 -1.63 -5.71
C LEU A 64 -13.76 -1.01 -6.80
N ASP A 65 -14.38 -0.55 -7.89
CA ASP A 65 -13.62 0.09 -8.97
C ASP A 65 -12.98 1.39 -8.49
N ASP A 66 -13.71 2.17 -7.71
CA ASP A 66 -13.16 3.39 -7.11
C ASP A 66 -11.96 3.06 -6.22
N LEU A 67 -12.11 1.99 -5.43
CA LEU A 67 -11.05 1.58 -4.52
C LEU A 67 -9.78 1.22 -5.28
N PHE A 68 -9.91 0.41 -6.33
CA PHE A 68 -8.75 0.03 -7.12
C PHE A 68 -8.09 1.24 -7.78
N ARG A 69 -8.91 2.16 -8.29
CA ARG A 69 -8.38 3.35 -8.96
C ARG A 69 -7.60 4.23 -7.99
N ILE A 70 -8.17 4.47 -6.81
CA ILE A 70 -7.51 5.32 -5.82
C ILE A 70 -6.25 4.65 -5.29
N LEU A 71 -6.29 3.35 -5.06
CA LEU A 71 -5.11 2.62 -4.61
C LEU A 71 -3.97 2.71 -5.62
N ARG A 72 -4.31 2.58 -6.91
CA ARG A 72 -3.30 2.72 -7.96
C ARG A 72 -2.69 4.12 -7.95
N ASP A 73 -3.54 5.15 -7.82
CA ASP A 73 -3.05 6.53 -7.80
C ASP A 73 -2.14 6.78 -6.61
N LYS A 74 -2.50 6.24 -5.44
CA LYS A 74 -1.67 6.39 -4.25
C LYS A 74 -0.36 5.64 -4.39
N ALA A 75 -0.38 4.45 -4.99
CA ALA A 75 0.83 3.69 -5.23
C ALA A 75 1.77 4.45 -6.16
N LEU A 76 1.24 5.00 -7.25
CA LEU A 76 2.06 5.76 -8.20
C LEU A 76 2.66 6.99 -7.53
N GLU A 77 1.89 7.67 -6.69
CA GLU A 77 2.40 8.82 -5.95
C GLU A 77 3.58 8.43 -5.07
N MET A 78 3.46 7.33 -4.35
CA MET A 78 4.54 6.87 -3.47
C MET A 78 5.77 6.45 -4.25
N TRP A 79 5.57 5.73 -5.37
CA TRP A 79 6.71 5.33 -6.20
C TRP A 79 7.42 6.56 -6.77
N TYR A 80 6.67 7.57 -7.19
CA TYR A 80 7.28 8.79 -7.68
C TYR A 80 8.17 9.44 -6.61
N ILE A 81 7.66 9.52 -5.38
CA ILE A 81 8.42 10.11 -4.28
C ILE A 81 9.69 9.32 -4.01
N LEU A 82 9.58 7.99 -3.98
CA LEU A 82 10.74 7.15 -3.72
C LEU A 82 11.80 7.32 -4.81
N LEU A 83 11.39 7.25 -6.08
CA LEU A 83 12.32 7.37 -7.18
C LEU A 83 12.99 8.73 -7.20
N LYS A 84 12.23 9.78 -6.92
CA LYS A 84 12.80 11.12 -6.87
C LYS A 84 13.89 11.20 -5.81
N ASN A 85 13.64 10.62 -4.64
CA ASN A 85 14.62 10.65 -3.56
C ASN A 85 15.85 9.82 -3.88
N LEU A 86 15.68 8.67 -4.53
CA LEU A 86 16.81 7.81 -4.89
C LEU A 86 17.69 8.42 -5.95
N LEU A 87 17.15 9.30 -6.80
CA LEU A 87 17.89 9.90 -7.89
C LEU A 87 18.59 11.19 -7.51
N GLN A 88 18.36 11.68 -6.29
CA GLN A 88 19.04 12.88 -5.84
C GLN A 88 20.47 12.57 -5.43
N PRO A 89 21.40 13.48 -5.73
CA PRO A 89 22.81 13.29 -5.35
C PRO A 89 23.02 13.38 -3.85
#